data_c9594ea22d2df71073fe16588a428e13
#
_entry.id   c9594ea22d2df71073fe16588a428e13
#
_cell.length_a   1.000
_cell.length_b   1.000
_cell.length_c   1.000
_cell.angle_alpha   90.00
_cell.angle_beta   90.00
_cell.angle_gamma   90.00
#
_symmetry.space_group_name_H-M   'P 1'
#
loop_
_entity.id
_entity.type
_entity.pdbx_description
1 polymer ?
#
loop_
_entity_poly.entity_id
_entity_poly.type
_entity_poly.pdbx_seq_one_letter_code
_entity_poly.pdbx_strand_id
1 'polypeptide(L)'
;MTHLLAIDPGLRELGAAGFQDGVLTSVAVVANPERKARDARAWMAMARETLALYPTTDELVIEMMVVRSGRRDVNPDDLLQLVGIAGVLFGLYDVPEPVAIRPEHWKGRLKKRIHHPRIIRALAPAELEVLEAAMTKGTVADYIAECRLCRGKEVPNALIHNAIDAIGIGLHALDRK
;
A
#
# COMPACT_ATOMS: atom_id res chain seq x y z
N MET A 1 12.47 -19.10 -6.11
CA MET A 1 11.36 -18.43 -5.40
C MET A 1 11.58 -16.95 -5.56
N THR A 2 10.62 -16.26 -6.15
CA THR A 2 10.69 -14.80 -6.37
C THR A 2 9.83 -14.10 -5.33
N HIS A 3 10.42 -13.15 -4.61
CA HIS A 3 9.75 -12.34 -3.60
C HIS A 3 9.50 -10.93 -4.14
N LEU A 4 8.23 -10.56 -4.33
CA LEU A 4 7.83 -9.21 -4.69
C LEU A 4 7.25 -8.51 -3.46
N LEU A 5 7.72 -7.30 -3.19
CA LEU A 5 7.17 -6.41 -2.19
C LEU A 5 6.49 -5.21 -2.88
N ALA A 6 5.20 -5.04 -2.61
CA ALA A 6 4.43 -3.89 -3.07
C ALA A 6 4.13 -2.96 -1.90
N ILE A 7 4.29 -1.63 -2.11
CA ILE A 7 4.13 -0.63 -1.06
C ILE A 7 3.24 0.52 -1.54
N ASP A 8 2.24 0.86 -0.71
CA ASP A 8 1.48 2.13 -0.77
C ASP A 8 2.01 3.06 0.33
N PRO A 9 2.85 4.06 0.00
CA PRO A 9 3.44 4.94 0.99
C PRO A 9 2.42 5.94 1.54
N GLY A 10 2.43 6.13 2.85
CA GLY A 10 1.61 7.11 3.54
C GLY A 10 2.38 7.86 4.62
N LEU A 11 1.95 9.08 4.96
CA LEU A 11 2.63 9.94 5.95
C LEU A 11 2.46 9.45 7.38
N ARG A 12 1.32 8.83 7.68
CA ARG A 12 0.99 8.32 9.01
C ARG A 12 1.20 6.83 9.12
N GLU A 13 1.05 6.14 8.02
CA GLU A 13 1.12 4.70 7.90
C GLU A 13 1.31 4.33 6.43
N LEU A 14 2.10 3.33 6.17
CA LEU A 14 2.22 2.72 4.85
C LEU A 14 1.59 1.34 4.83
N GLY A 15 1.06 0.95 3.67
CA GLY A 15 0.65 -0.42 3.40
C GLY A 15 1.76 -1.18 2.70
N ALA A 16 1.97 -2.44 3.10
CA ALA A 16 2.90 -3.35 2.46
C ALA A 16 2.25 -4.70 2.19
N ALA A 17 2.53 -5.28 1.04
CA ALA A 17 2.03 -6.59 0.62
C ALA A 17 3.17 -7.40 0.01
N GLY A 18 3.47 -8.56 0.61
CA GLY A 18 4.49 -9.49 0.17
C GLY A 18 3.88 -10.63 -0.65
N PHE A 19 4.46 -10.90 -1.81
CA PHE A 19 4.08 -12.00 -2.68
C PHE A 19 5.27 -12.93 -2.87
N GLN A 20 5.00 -14.23 -2.87
CA GLN A 20 5.97 -15.27 -3.19
C GLN A 20 5.49 -16.08 -4.38
N ASP A 21 6.30 -16.12 -5.43
CA ASP A 21 5.95 -16.80 -6.69
C ASP A 21 4.56 -16.38 -7.22
N GLY A 22 4.22 -15.09 -7.07
CA GLY A 22 2.97 -14.49 -7.51
C GLY A 22 1.76 -14.69 -6.58
N VAL A 23 1.93 -15.33 -5.41
CA VAL A 23 0.88 -15.57 -4.41
C VAL A 23 1.08 -14.61 -3.23
N LEU A 24 0.02 -13.94 -2.77
CA LEU A 24 0.05 -13.10 -1.58
C LEU A 24 0.32 -13.95 -0.35
N THR A 25 1.41 -13.67 0.37
CA THR A 25 1.83 -14.42 1.57
C THR A 25 1.81 -13.59 2.84
N SER A 26 1.87 -12.27 2.72
CA SER A 26 1.89 -11.39 3.89
C SER A 26 1.35 -10.00 3.57
N VAL A 27 0.72 -9.39 4.57
CA VAL A 27 0.18 -8.03 4.50
C VAL A 27 0.51 -7.32 5.80
N ALA A 28 0.95 -6.08 5.73
CA ALA A 28 1.21 -5.24 6.90
C ALA A 28 0.76 -3.80 6.69
N VAL A 29 0.45 -3.15 7.80
CA VAL A 29 0.34 -1.70 7.89
C VAL A 29 1.39 -1.23 8.87
N VAL A 30 2.37 -0.47 8.40
CA VAL A 30 3.45 0.06 9.21
C VAL A 30 3.12 1.49 9.59
N ALA A 31 2.88 1.70 10.88
CA ALA A 31 2.53 3.01 11.41
C ALA A 31 3.77 3.88 11.62
N ASN A 32 3.64 5.18 11.38
CA ASN A 32 4.64 6.14 11.79
C ASN A 32 4.68 6.17 13.33
N PRO A 33 5.79 5.79 13.99
CA PRO A 33 5.88 5.75 15.44
C PRO A 33 5.69 7.14 16.07
N GLU A 34 6.05 8.18 15.34
CA GLU A 34 5.85 9.57 15.73
C GLU A 34 4.75 10.20 14.87
N ARG A 35 3.49 9.89 15.15
CA ARG A 35 2.31 10.28 14.34
C ARG A 35 2.28 11.74 13.86
N LYS A 36 2.99 12.64 14.52
CA LYS A 36 3.06 14.07 14.19
C LYS A 36 4.38 14.46 13.51
N ALA A 37 5.41 13.62 13.60
CA ALA A 37 6.69 13.91 12.98
C ALA A 37 6.62 13.62 11.48
N ARG A 38 6.99 14.63 10.70
CA ARG A 38 7.02 14.61 9.25
C ARG A 38 8.45 14.84 8.78
N ASP A 39 9.39 14.16 9.44
CA ASP A 39 10.81 14.32 9.19
C ASP A 39 11.46 13.00 8.73
N ALA A 40 12.71 13.10 8.32
CA ALA A 40 13.48 11.96 7.82
C ALA A 40 13.65 10.83 8.87
N ARG A 41 13.58 11.11 10.16
CA ARG A 41 13.69 10.09 11.23
C ARG A 41 12.46 9.19 11.23
N ALA A 42 11.27 9.80 11.15
CA ALA A 42 10.02 9.08 11.08
C ALA A 42 9.96 8.21 9.80
N TRP A 43 10.42 8.72 8.66
CA TRP A 43 10.48 7.96 7.40
C TRP A 43 11.44 6.78 7.50
N MET A 44 12.63 7.02 8.08
CA MET A 44 13.61 5.95 8.32
C MET A 44 13.09 4.89 9.29
N ALA A 45 12.34 5.28 10.33
CA ALA A 45 11.75 4.33 11.26
C ALA A 45 10.73 3.41 10.57
N MET A 46 9.79 3.99 9.80
CA MET A 46 8.81 3.23 9.02
C MET A 46 9.50 2.30 8.00
N ALA A 47 10.51 2.80 7.29
CA ALA A 47 11.22 2.01 6.28
C ALA A 47 12.03 0.86 6.91
N ARG A 48 12.65 1.08 8.06
CA ARG A 48 13.35 0.01 8.81
C ARG A 48 12.40 -1.04 9.35
N GLU A 49 11.22 -0.64 9.85
CA GLU A 49 10.20 -1.58 10.28
C GLU A 49 9.68 -2.40 9.09
N THR A 50 9.46 -1.77 7.94
CA THR A 50 9.10 -2.47 6.71
C THR A 50 10.18 -3.48 6.31
N LEU A 51 11.46 -3.09 6.33
CA LEU A 51 12.58 -3.98 6.03
C LEU A 51 12.68 -5.14 7.03
N ALA A 52 12.38 -4.90 8.31
CA ALA A 52 12.37 -5.98 9.32
C ALA A 52 11.25 -7.01 9.08
N LEU A 53 10.09 -6.56 8.58
CA LEU A 53 8.97 -7.43 8.21
C LEU A 53 9.21 -8.17 6.88
N TYR A 54 9.94 -7.54 5.95
CA TYR A 54 10.20 -8.05 4.60
C TYR A 54 11.71 -8.00 4.29
N PRO A 55 12.53 -8.82 4.97
CA PRO A 55 14.00 -8.73 4.86
C PRO A 55 14.55 -9.23 3.52
N THR A 56 13.80 -10.08 2.83
CA THR A 56 14.18 -10.63 1.53
C THR A 56 13.17 -10.17 0.48
N THR A 57 13.66 -9.47 -0.54
CA THR A 57 12.83 -8.92 -1.62
C THR A 57 13.67 -8.93 -2.90
N ASP A 58 13.18 -9.60 -3.93
CA ASP A 58 13.83 -9.65 -5.25
C ASP A 58 13.29 -8.53 -6.16
N GLU A 59 12.02 -8.17 -5.97
CA GLU A 59 11.32 -7.14 -6.73
C GLU A 59 10.59 -6.18 -5.79
N LEU A 60 10.79 -4.88 -5.98
CA LEU A 60 10.17 -3.82 -5.19
C LEU A 60 9.32 -2.91 -6.08
N VAL A 61 8.03 -2.76 -5.74
CA VAL A 61 7.11 -1.86 -6.44
C VAL A 61 6.49 -0.89 -5.44
N ILE A 62 6.65 0.41 -5.68
CA ILE A 62 6.14 1.47 -4.80
C ILE A 62 5.23 2.41 -5.58
N GLU A 63 4.04 2.74 -5.02
CA GLU A 63 3.22 3.81 -5.58
C GLU A 63 3.93 5.16 -5.44
N MET A 64 4.09 5.86 -6.57
CA MET A 64 4.64 7.21 -6.60
C MET A 64 3.53 8.21 -6.81
N MET A 65 3.42 9.16 -5.88
CA MET A 65 2.47 10.26 -6.00
C MET A 65 2.82 11.17 -7.18
N VAL A 66 1.78 11.61 -7.88
CA VAL A 66 1.91 12.54 -9.01
C VAL A 66 1.29 13.89 -8.65
N VAL A 67 2.07 14.94 -8.77
CA VAL A 67 1.55 16.32 -8.70
C VAL A 67 0.69 16.56 -9.92
N ARG A 68 -0.62 16.72 -9.73
CA ARG A 68 -1.53 17.14 -10.81
C ARG A 68 -1.75 18.64 -10.72
N SER A 69 -1.41 19.36 -11.78
CA SER A 69 -1.74 20.78 -11.89
C SER A 69 -3.26 20.98 -11.75
N GLY A 70 -3.66 21.98 -10.95
CA GLY A 70 -5.08 22.34 -10.76
C GLY A 70 -5.79 21.66 -9.58
N ARG A 71 -5.19 20.71 -8.87
CA ARG A 71 -5.71 20.24 -7.58
C ARG A 71 -5.26 21.18 -6.46
N ARG A 72 -6.21 21.93 -5.91
CA ARG A 72 -5.98 22.86 -4.78
C ARG A 72 -6.05 22.18 -3.41
N ASP A 73 -6.49 20.92 -3.37
CA ASP A 73 -6.75 20.12 -2.18
C ASP A 73 -5.55 19.27 -1.74
N VAL A 74 -4.46 19.28 -2.49
CA VAL A 74 -3.24 18.51 -2.17
C VAL A 74 -2.15 19.48 -1.72
N ASN A 75 -1.68 19.27 -0.48
CA ASN A 75 -0.55 20.03 0.05
C ASN A 75 0.76 19.57 -0.64
N PRO A 76 1.50 20.46 -1.32
CA PRO A 76 2.78 20.09 -1.95
C PRO A 76 3.79 19.49 -0.98
N ASP A 77 3.81 19.95 0.28
CA ASP A 77 4.72 19.41 1.30
C ASP A 77 4.42 17.95 1.63
N ASP A 78 3.15 17.56 1.64
CA ASP A 78 2.76 16.16 1.84
C ASP A 78 3.26 15.28 0.69
N LEU A 79 3.23 15.78 -0.55
CA LEU A 79 3.78 15.06 -1.71
C LEU A 79 5.29 14.88 -1.64
N LEU A 80 6.03 15.94 -1.25
CA LEU A 80 7.48 15.86 -1.08
C LEU A 80 7.86 14.85 0.00
N GLN A 81 7.09 14.78 1.08
CA GLN A 81 7.31 13.81 2.14
C GLN A 81 7.06 12.37 1.66
N LEU A 82 6.00 12.13 0.88
CA LEU A 82 5.73 10.81 0.31
C LEU A 82 6.85 10.37 -0.65
N VAL A 83 7.38 11.28 -1.46
CA VAL A 83 8.55 11.03 -2.31
C VAL A 83 9.78 10.72 -1.45
N GLY A 84 9.95 11.42 -0.32
CA GLY A 84 11.01 11.15 0.66
C GLY A 84 10.94 9.74 1.23
N ILE A 85 9.74 9.29 1.66
CA ILE A 85 9.51 7.93 2.17
C ILE A 85 9.85 6.89 1.09
N ALA A 86 9.35 7.08 -0.12
CA ALA A 86 9.65 6.18 -1.24
C ALA A 86 11.16 6.13 -1.56
N GLY A 87 11.83 7.29 -1.55
CA GLY A 87 13.28 7.37 -1.76
C GLY A 87 14.09 6.63 -0.69
N VAL A 88 13.67 6.72 0.58
CA VAL A 88 14.30 5.96 1.67
C VAL A 88 14.10 4.45 1.47
N LEU A 89 12.91 4.02 1.09
CA LEU A 89 12.62 2.61 0.82
C LEU A 89 13.47 2.10 -0.36
N PHE A 90 13.54 2.83 -1.46
CA PHE A 90 14.40 2.49 -2.60
C PHE A 90 15.88 2.38 -2.22
N GLY A 91 16.36 3.23 -1.31
CA GLY A 91 17.75 3.19 -0.85
C GLY A 91 18.05 2.10 0.17
N LEU A 92 17.05 1.57 0.89
CA LEU A 92 17.25 0.52 1.89
C LEU A 92 17.13 -0.89 1.32
N TYR A 93 16.32 -1.07 0.28
CA TYR A 93 16.20 -2.35 -0.42
C TYR A 93 17.23 -2.43 -1.55
N ASP A 94 18.11 -3.42 -1.47
CA ASP A 94 19.12 -3.70 -2.51
C ASP A 94 18.50 -4.53 -3.65
N VAL A 95 17.57 -3.88 -4.37
CA VAL A 95 16.86 -4.47 -5.51
C VAL A 95 17.40 -3.84 -6.79
N PRO A 96 17.81 -4.64 -7.80
CA PRO A 96 18.46 -4.11 -9.01
C PRO A 96 17.61 -3.09 -9.78
N GLU A 97 16.32 -3.34 -9.90
CA GLU A 97 15.38 -2.52 -10.68
C GLU A 97 14.08 -2.25 -9.90
N PRO A 98 14.12 -1.36 -8.89
CA PRO A 98 12.90 -1.03 -8.17
C PRO A 98 11.95 -0.22 -9.06
N VAL A 99 10.66 -0.55 -9.02
CA VAL A 99 9.64 0.04 -9.89
C VAL A 99 8.83 1.09 -9.14
N ALA A 100 8.78 2.31 -9.70
CA ALA A 100 7.87 3.36 -9.26
C ALA A 100 6.61 3.35 -10.13
N ILE A 101 5.44 3.06 -9.54
CA ILE A 101 4.19 2.99 -10.28
C ILE A 101 3.27 4.17 -9.95
N ARG A 102 2.66 4.77 -10.97
CA ARG A 102 1.69 5.85 -10.76
C ARG A 102 0.30 5.30 -10.48
N PRO A 103 -0.51 5.99 -9.63
CA PRO A 103 -1.88 5.58 -9.32
C PRO A 103 -2.74 5.31 -10.55
N GLU A 104 -2.59 6.11 -11.60
CA GLU A 104 -3.36 5.95 -12.83
C GLU A 104 -3.08 4.65 -13.60
N HIS A 105 -1.90 4.06 -13.43
CA HIS A 105 -1.52 2.84 -14.14
C HIS A 105 -2.18 1.60 -13.53
N TRP A 106 -2.35 1.55 -12.20
CA TRP A 106 -2.88 0.36 -11.55
C TRP A 106 -4.34 0.48 -11.08
N LYS A 107 -4.80 1.66 -10.63
CA LYS A 107 -6.19 1.87 -10.19
C LYS A 107 -7.01 2.78 -11.10
N GLY A 108 -6.37 3.46 -12.05
CA GLY A 108 -7.04 4.38 -12.95
C GLY A 108 -7.74 5.52 -12.20
N ARG A 109 -9.00 5.81 -12.59
CA ARG A 109 -9.85 6.83 -11.95
C ARG A 109 -10.89 6.25 -10.99
N LEU A 110 -10.77 4.98 -10.66
CA LEU A 110 -11.74 4.31 -9.79
C LEU A 110 -11.66 4.84 -8.36
N LYS A 111 -12.82 5.06 -7.77
CA LYS A 111 -12.91 5.40 -6.34
C LYS A 111 -12.61 4.16 -5.49
N LYS A 112 -11.98 4.33 -4.32
CA LYS A 112 -11.64 3.23 -3.38
C LYS A 112 -12.83 2.29 -3.13
N ARG A 113 -14.04 2.82 -2.94
CA ARG A 113 -15.26 2.04 -2.74
C ARG A 113 -15.62 1.03 -3.85
N ILE A 114 -15.08 1.24 -5.06
CA ILE A 114 -15.26 0.34 -6.21
C ILE A 114 -14.00 -0.52 -6.38
N HIS A 115 -12.84 0.08 -6.19
CA HIS A 115 -11.55 -0.54 -6.47
C HIS A 115 -11.20 -1.62 -5.44
N HIS A 116 -11.32 -1.33 -4.13
CA HIS A 116 -11.00 -2.29 -3.08
C HIS A 116 -11.82 -3.58 -3.15
N PRO A 117 -13.16 -3.56 -3.34
CA PRO A 117 -13.91 -4.80 -3.57
C PRO A 117 -13.47 -5.60 -4.82
N ARG A 118 -12.87 -4.94 -5.83
CA ARG A 118 -12.31 -5.64 -7.00
C ARG A 118 -11.00 -6.33 -6.66
N ILE A 119 -10.09 -5.64 -5.94
CA ILE A 119 -8.85 -6.21 -5.45
C ILE A 119 -9.16 -7.46 -4.60
N ILE A 120 -10.06 -7.33 -3.63
CA ILE A 120 -10.43 -8.43 -2.73
C ILE A 120 -10.99 -9.63 -3.50
N ARG A 121 -11.81 -9.42 -4.53
CA ARG A 121 -12.35 -10.51 -5.35
C ARG A 121 -11.31 -11.19 -6.24
N ALA A 122 -10.19 -10.53 -6.53
CA ALA A 122 -9.09 -11.10 -7.31
C ALA A 122 -8.20 -12.02 -6.48
N LEU A 123 -8.37 -12.02 -5.14
CA LEU A 123 -7.62 -12.88 -4.24
C LEU A 123 -8.18 -14.30 -4.22
N ALA A 124 -7.28 -15.28 -4.20
CA ALA A 124 -7.63 -16.67 -3.94
C ALA A 124 -8.06 -16.86 -2.46
N PRO A 125 -8.77 -17.94 -2.09
CA PRO A 125 -9.21 -18.16 -0.71
C PRO A 125 -8.08 -18.10 0.31
N ALA A 126 -6.93 -18.70 0.06
CA ALA A 126 -5.77 -18.64 0.95
C ALA A 126 -5.20 -17.22 1.10
N GLU A 127 -5.24 -16.41 0.03
CA GLU A 127 -4.80 -15.00 0.08
C GLU A 127 -5.79 -14.12 0.86
N LEU A 128 -7.08 -14.45 0.83
CA LEU A 128 -8.09 -13.79 1.67
C LEU A 128 -7.84 -14.05 3.15
N GLU A 129 -7.44 -15.28 3.53
CA GLU A 129 -7.05 -15.60 4.90
C GLU A 129 -5.86 -14.76 5.37
N VAL A 130 -4.86 -14.52 4.50
CA VAL A 130 -3.72 -13.63 4.78
C VAL A 130 -4.19 -12.20 5.05
N LEU A 131 -5.12 -11.68 4.23
CA LEU A 131 -5.68 -10.34 4.42
C LEU A 131 -6.49 -10.28 5.71
N GLU A 132 -7.34 -11.27 6.01
CA GLU A 132 -8.15 -11.32 7.24
C GLU A 132 -7.29 -11.39 8.49
N ALA A 133 -6.20 -12.15 8.48
CA ALA A 133 -5.26 -12.22 9.59
C ALA A 133 -4.58 -10.87 9.89
N ALA A 134 -4.41 -10.02 8.89
CA ALA A 134 -3.85 -8.68 9.04
C ALA A 134 -4.88 -7.64 9.55
N MET A 135 -6.17 -7.96 9.54
CA MET A 135 -7.22 -7.06 10.00
C MET A 135 -7.29 -7.01 11.52
N THR A 136 -7.24 -5.80 12.10
CA THR A 136 -7.34 -5.62 13.55
C THR A 136 -8.78 -5.54 14.05
N LYS A 137 -9.74 -5.30 13.15
CA LYS A 137 -11.17 -5.18 13.46
C LYS A 137 -12.03 -5.60 12.28
N GLY A 138 -13.10 -6.34 12.57
CA GLY A 138 -14.06 -6.80 11.57
C GLY A 138 -13.50 -7.86 10.63
N THR A 139 -14.29 -8.18 9.62
CA THR A 139 -13.95 -9.15 8.56
C THR A 139 -13.82 -8.44 7.21
N VAL A 140 -13.25 -9.13 6.22
CA VAL A 140 -13.23 -8.67 4.82
C VAL A 140 -14.66 -8.40 4.32
N ALA A 141 -15.63 -9.22 4.72
CA ALA A 141 -17.04 -9.03 4.36
C ALA A 141 -17.61 -7.71 4.93
N ASP A 142 -17.30 -7.40 6.20
CA ASP A 142 -17.70 -6.14 6.84
C ASP A 142 -17.09 -4.95 6.10
N TYR A 143 -15.81 -5.01 5.77
CA TYR A 143 -15.12 -3.97 5.01
C TYR A 143 -15.75 -3.72 3.64
N ILE A 144 -16.10 -4.79 2.90
CA ILE A 144 -16.79 -4.67 1.61
C ILE A 144 -18.17 -4.04 1.78
N ALA A 145 -18.92 -4.41 2.82
CA ALA A 145 -20.23 -3.82 3.13
C ALA A 145 -20.10 -2.32 3.42
N GLU A 146 -19.12 -1.93 4.25
CA GLU A 146 -18.83 -0.53 4.54
C GLU A 146 -18.45 0.26 3.28
N CYS A 147 -17.61 -0.30 2.40
CA CYS A 147 -17.25 0.32 1.11
C CYS A 147 -18.48 0.64 0.26
N ARG A 148 -19.50 -0.21 0.27
CA ARG A 148 -20.77 0.00 -0.47
C ARG A 148 -21.65 1.08 0.15
N LEU A 149 -21.67 1.18 1.48
CA LEU A 149 -22.49 2.13 2.23
C LEU A 149 -21.88 3.54 2.23
N CYS A 150 -20.57 3.68 2.12
CA CYS A 150 -19.88 4.95 2.12
C CYS A 150 -20.15 5.76 0.85
N ARG A 151 -21.23 6.56 0.85
CA ARG A 151 -21.63 7.47 -0.24
C ARG A 151 -20.65 8.65 -0.42
N GLY A 152 -19.33 8.37 -0.56
CA GLY A 152 -18.30 9.39 -0.82
C GLY A 152 -17.61 9.93 0.44
N LYS A 153 -17.91 9.44 1.63
CA LYS A 153 -17.16 9.66 2.86
C LYS A 153 -15.99 8.68 2.93
N GLU A 154 -14.95 9.02 3.66
CA GLU A 154 -13.81 8.13 3.90
C GLU A 154 -14.29 6.78 4.46
N VAL A 155 -13.69 5.70 3.95
CA VAL A 155 -14.03 4.35 4.44
C VAL A 155 -13.54 4.24 5.88
N PRO A 156 -14.41 3.89 6.86
CA PRO A 156 -13.99 3.65 8.22
C PRO A 156 -13.01 2.46 8.25
N ASN A 157 -11.98 2.47 9.00
CA ASN A 157 -10.80 1.58 9.00
C ASN A 157 -9.68 2.07 8.08
N ALA A 158 -9.21 3.28 8.42
CA ALA A 158 -8.10 3.92 7.73
C ALA A 158 -6.87 3.02 7.56
N LEU A 159 -6.59 2.15 8.52
CA LEU A 159 -5.41 1.30 8.53
C LEU A 159 -5.41 0.26 7.40
N ILE A 160 -6.51 -0.46 7.21
CA ILE A 160 -6.53 -1.57 6.25
C ILE A 160 -6.53 -1.15 4.78
N HIS A 161 -6.99 0.07 4.46
CA HIS A 161 -7.08 0.47 3.06
C HIS A 161 -5.72 0.70 2.40
N ASN A 162 -4.69 1.12 3.13
CA ASN A 162 -3.34 1.22 2.59
C ASN A 162 -2.78 -0.18 2.28
N ALA A 163 -3.10 -1.18 3.13
CA ALA A 163 -2.75 -2.56 2.86
C ALA A 163 -3.44 -3.10 1.59
N ILE A 164 -4.74 -2.79 1.42
CA ILE A 164 -5.47 -3.19 0.20
C ILE A 164 -4.93 -2.47 -1.03
N ASP A 165 -4.58 -1.17 -0.92
CA ASP A 165 -3.93 -0.46 -2.01
C ASP A 165 -2.58 -1.12 -2.36
N ALA A 166 -1.74 -1.53 -1.36
CA ALA A 166 -0.51 -2.26 -1.60
C ALA A 166 -0.73 -3.63 -2.30
N ILE A 167 -1.75 -4.38 -1.88
CA ILE A 167 -2.15 -5.62 -2.58
C ILE A 167 -2.49 -5.31 -4.05
N GLY A 168 -3.28 -4.28 -4.31
CA GLY A 168 -3.66 -3.88 -5.66
C GLY A 168 -2.46 -3.51 -6.55
N ILE A 169 -1.45 -2.84 -5.98
CA ILE A 169 -0.17 -2.53 -6.65
C ILE A 169 0.55 -3.83 -7.03
N GLY A 170 0.67 -4.78 -6.07
CA GLY A 170 1.32 -6.05 -6.31
C GLY A 170 0.60 -6.91 -7.36
N LEU A 171 -0.73 -7.03 -7.27
CA LEU A 171 -1.52 -7.75 -8.29
C LEU A 171 -1.34 -7.14 -9.69
N HIS A 172 -1.24 -5.80 -9.78
CA HIS A 172 -0.98 -5.15 -11.06
C HIS A 172 0.42 -5.45 -11.57
N ALA A 173 1.45 -5.42 -10.72
CA ALA A 173 2.82 -5.76 -11.08
C ALA A 173 2.96 -7.20 -11.58
N LEU A 174 2.14 -8.11 -11.02
CA LEU A 174 2.05 -9.53 -11.41
C LEU A 174 1.11 -9.79 -12.59
N ASP A 175 0.55 -8.75 -13.22
CA ASP A 175 -0.47 -8.83 -14.29
C ASP A 175 -1.70 -9.68 -13.91
N ARG A 176 -2.02 -9.75 -12.62
CA ARG A 176 -3.22 -10.41 -12.07
C ARG A 176 -4.38 -9.40 -12.04
N LYS A 177 -5.42 -9.66 -12.85
CA LYS A 177 -6.61 -8.78 -12.98
C LYS A 177 -7.86 -9.44 -12.43
#